data_7de5723be702e1303b328d94f39b4fc8
#
_entry.id   7de5723be702e1303b328d94f39b4fc8
#
_cell.length_a   1.000
_cell.length_b   1.000
_cell.length_c   1.000
_cell.angle_alpha   90.00
_cell.angle_beta   90.00
_cell.angle_gamma   90.00
#
_symmetry.space_group_name_H-M   'P 1'
#
loop_
_entity.id
_entity.type
_entity.pdbx_description
1 polymer ?
#
loop_
_entity_poly.entity_id
_entity_poly.type
_entity_poly.pdbx_seq_one_letter_code
_entity_poly.pdbx_strand_id
1 'polypeptide(L)'
;HKDNTIGVWSLDVEEDLVGKTYQYQVQFPHHQTLTRDPYTIATSPDGKRSAILSHVEKQVENFEVKHGSEATWRLENPCKAVICEMHIRDLTKSPTSGVDEHLRGTFLGAAQAGTVNQYGQSTAFDYIKKLGYNYVQLQPIADRHKEYDEDGNVTYNWGYDPQNYNAPETSFSTNPDDPAQVIRDLKVMVQAYHDAGIGVIMDVVYNHTFSVVDAPFQTTVPDYYYRMNPDGTFQNGTGV
;
A
#
# COMPACT_ATOMS: atom_id res chain seq x y z
N HIS A 1 -3.75 26.95 -14.80
CA HIS A 1 -4.76 26.98 -15.86
C HIS A 1 -5.94 26.08 -15.50
N LYS A 2 -7.15 26.55 -15.74
CA LYS A 2 -8.38 25.76 -15.59
C LYS A 2 -9.02 25.59 -16.96
N ASP A 3 -9.18 24.34 -17.40
CA ASP A 3 -9.99 24.01 -18.56
C ASP A 3 -11.45 23.83 -18.13
N ASN A 4 -12.27 24.82 -18.45
CA ASN A 4 -13.68 24.82 -18.06
C ASN A 4 -14.54 23.83 -18.88
N THR A 5 -14.04 23.30 -20.00
CA THR A 5 -14.76 22.31 -20.82
C THR A 5 -14.76 20.92 -20.19
N ILE A 6 -13.67 20.55 -19.53
CA ILE A 6 -13.49 19.23 -18.93
C ILE A 6 -13.28 19.30 -17.42
N GLY A 7 -13.28 20.48 -16.82
CA GLY A 7 -13.11 20.67 -15.38
C GLY A 7 -11.71 20.34 -14.84
N VAL A 8 -10.69 20.30 -15.69
CA VAL A 8 -9.31 19.97 -15.32
C VAL A 8 -8.52 21.22 -14.95
N TRP A 9 -7.75 21.11 -13.89
CA TRP A 9 -6.75 22.11 -13.49
C TRP A 9 -5.37 21.60 -13.84
N SER A 10 -4.53 22.44 -14.42
CA SER A 10 -3.15 22.13 -14.75
C SER A 10 -2.21 23.24 -14.33
N LEU A 11 -1.00 22.87 -13.94
CA LEU A 11 0.09 23.77 -13.63
C LEU A 11 1.37 23.19 -14.20
N ASP A 12 2.06 23.95 -15.04
CA ASP A 12 3.39 23.63 -15.53
C ASP A 12 4.41 24.27 -14.60
N VAL A 13 5.41 23.50 -14.18
CA VAL A 13 6.52 23.94 -13.34
C VAL A 13 7.82 23.67 -14.10
N GLU A 14 8.69 24.68 -14.20
CA GLU A 14 9.93 24.60 -14.98
C GLU A 14 11.03 23.77 -14.28
N GLU A 15 10.82 23.37 -13.03
CA GLU A 15 11.77 22.57 -12.24
C GLU A 15 11.45 21.07 -12.32
N ASP A 16 12.47 20.22 -12.23
CA ASP A 16 12.26 18.79 -11.98
C ASP A 16 11.86 18.57 -10.51
N LEU A 17 10.63 18.15 -10.31
CA LEU A 17 10.03 17.90 -8.99
C LEU A 17 10.05 16.42 -8.58
N VAL A 18 10.66 15.54 -9.37
CA VAL A 18 10.76 14.12 -9.04
C VAL A 18 11.45 13.94 -7.68
N GLY A 19 10.89 13.08 -6.81
CA GLY A 19 11.35 12.87 -5.44
C GLY A 19 10.89 13.93 -4.44
N LYS A 20 10.18 14.98 -4.88
CA LYS A 20 9.59 15.96 -3.97
C LYS A 20 8.20 15.49 -3.50
N THR A 21 7.76 16.05 -2.39
CA THR A 21 6.40 15.85 -1.90
C THR A 21 5.57 17.12 -2.07
N TYR A 22 4.26 16.94 -2.22
CA TYR A 22 3.33 18.05 -2.41
C TYR A 22 2.04 17.85 -1.60
N GLN A 23 1.31 18.94 -1.45
CA GLN A 23 -0.06 19.00 -0.96
C GLN A 23 -0.85 20.00 -1.81
N TYR A 24 -2.16 19.82 -1.87
CA TYR A 24 -3.06 20.81 -2.44
C TYR A 24 -3.53 21.77 -1.35
N GLN A 25 -3.51 23.07 -1.66
CA GLN A 25 -4.25 24.07 -0.91
C GLN A 25 -5.55 24.33 -1.64
N VAL A 26 -6.67 23.92 -1.03
CA VAL A 26 -8.00 24.10 -1.60
C VAL A 26 -8.67 25.29 -0.91
N GLN A 27 -9.07 26.29 -1.68
CA GLN A 27 -9.75 27.49 -1.19
C GLN A 27 -11.25 27.36 -1.40
N PHE A 28 -11.98 27.42 -0.31
CA PHE A 28 -13.44 27.51 -0.27
C PHE A 28 -13.89 28.96 0.04
N PRO A 29 -15.18 29.30 -0.11
CA PRO A 29 -15.64 30.67 0.16
C PRO A 29 -15.34 31.21 1.56
N HIS A 30 -15.32 30.33 2.56
CA HIS A 30 -15.18 30.73 4.00
C HIS A 30 -14.00 30.11 4.73
N HIS A 31 -13.29 29.18 4.10
CA HIS A 31 -12.13 28.52 4.70
C HIS A 31 -11.18 27.98 3.61
N GLN A 32 -10.01 27.56 4.04
CA GLN A 32 -9.08 26.84 3.17
C GLN A 32 -8.63 25.54 3.87
N THR A 33 -8.32 24.55 3.07
CA THR A 33 -7.76 23.29 3.55
C THR A 33 -6.40 23.03 2.91
N LEU A 34 -5.51 22.39 3.65
CA LEU A 34 -4.27 21.81 3.11
C LEU A 34 -4.45 20.31 3.12
N THR A 35 -4.37 19.69 1.96
CA THR A 35 -4.69 18.28 1.80
C THR A 35 -3.72 17.58 0.86
N ARG A 36 -3.53 16.30 1.07
CA ARG A 36 -2.84 15.42 0.13
C ARG A 36 -3.75 15.06 -1.03
N ASP A 37 -3.17 14.56 -2.10
CA ASP A 37 -3.93 14.08 -3.26
C ASP A 37 -4.74 12.83 -2.89
N PRO A 38 -6.06 12.80 -3.04
CA PRO A 38 -6.87 11.62 -2.75
C PRO A 38 -6.55 10.42 -3.66
N TYR A 39 -5.90 10.65 -4.80
CA TYR A 39 -5.49 9.61 -5.74
C TYR A 39 -3.98 9.35 -5.74
N THR A 40 -3.29 9.80 -4.70
CA THR A 40 -1.84 9.57 -4.59
C THR A 40 -1.47 8.10 -4.64
N ILE A 41 -0.40 7.77 -5.37
CA ILE A 41 0.15 6.41 -5.47
C ILE A 41 1.39 6.20 -4.61
N ALA A 42 1.87 7.26 -3.98
CA ALA A 42 3.03 7.24 -3.10
C ALA A 42 2.96 8.40 -2.11
N THR A 43 3.42 8.19 -0.89
CA THR A 43 3.31 9.15 0.20
C THR A 43 4.64 9.37 0.91
N SER A 44 4.72 10.46 1.68
CA SER A 44 5.71 10.59 2.76
C SER A 44 5.52 9.49 3.81
N PRO A 45 6.54 9.18 4.64
CA PRO A 45 6.46 8.13 5.66
C PRO A 45 5.26 8.24 6.60
N ASP A 46 4.83 9.45 6.91
CA ASP A 46 3.68 9.75 7.77
C ASP A 46 2.32 9.73 7.04
N GLY A 47 2.31 9.47 5.73
CA GLY A 47 1.10 9.45 4.91
C GLY A 47 0.43 10.81 4.66
N LYS A 48 1.04 11.93 5.09
CA LYS A 48 0.41 13.25 5.06
C LYS A 48 0.69 14.07 3.80
N ARG A 49 1.63 13.65 2.98
CA ARG A 49 2.02 14.30 1.74
C ARG A 49 2.07 13.29 0.60
N SER A 50 1.66 13.73 -0.58
CA SER A 50 1.82 12.96 -1.81
C SER A 50 3.21 13.11 -2.38
N ALA A 51 3.77 12.06 -2.99
CA ALA A 51 5.09 12.11 -3.60
C ALA A 51 4.99 12.19 -5.14
N ILE A 52 5.90 12.94 -5.74
CA ILE A 52 6.05 13.05 -7.20
C ILE A 52 7.09 12.03 -7.63
N LEU A 53 6.67 11.06 -8.46
CA LEU A 53 7.51 9.99 -8.96
C LEU A 53 7.47 9.93 -10.48
N SER A 54 8.62 9.75 -11.09
CA SER A 54 8.70 9.40 -12.50
C SER A 54 8.33 7.93 -12.74
N HIS A 55 8.05 7.59 -14.00
CA HIS A 55 7.84 6.20 -14.37
C HIS A 55 9.11 5.36 -14.15
N VAL A 56 10.27 5.95 -14.44
CA VAL A 56 11.58 5.27 -14.36
C VAL A 56 11.93 4.85 -12.94
N GLU A 57 11.72 5.72 -11.95
CA GLU A 57 12.07 5.42 -10.56
C GLU A 57 11.30 4.26 -9.94
N LYS A 58 10.10 3.99 -10.48
CA LYS A 58 9.23 2.88 -10.05
C LYS A 58 9.49 1.58 -10.81
N GLN A 59 10.42 1.57 -11.75
CA GLN A 59 10.74 0.37 -12.51
C GLN A 59 11.54 -0.62 -11.66
N VAL A 60 11.24 -1.87 -11.87
CA VAL A 60 11.99 -3.02 -11.36
C VAL A 60 12.37 -3.86 -12.56
N GLU A 61 13.63 -4.24 -12.63
CA GLU A 61 14.12 -5.11 -13.70
C GLU A 61 13.33 -6.43 -13.69
N ASN A 62 12.92 -6.84 -14.87
CA ASN A 62 12.12 -8.06 -15.09
C ASN A 62 10.72 -8.07 -14.44
N PHE A 63 10.24 -6.94 -13.92
CA PHE A 63 8.85 -6.86 -13.45
C PHE A 63 7.92 -6.75 -14.66
N GLU A 64 7.13 -7.79 -14.88
CA GLU A 64 6.16 -7.87 -15.97
C GLU A 64 4.75 -8.08 -15.43
N VAL A 65 3.81 -7.29 -15.94
CA VAL A 65 2.39 -7.52 -15.72
C VAL A 65 1.91 -8.55 -16.76
N LYS A 66 1.84 -9.80 -16.34
CA LYS A 66 1.40 -10.92 -17.21
C LYS A 66 -0.12 -11.03 -17.18
N HIS A 67 -0.71 -11.31 -18.33
CA HIS A 67 -2.15 -11.41 -18.51
C HIS A 67 -2.55 -12.75 -19.16
N GLY A 68 -3.77 -13.20 -18.91
CA GLY A 68 -4.33 -14.40 -19.55
C GLY A 68 -3.51 -15.65 -19.29
N SER A 69 -3.14 -16.38 -20.34
CA SER A 69 -2.38 -17.64 -20.29
C SER A 69 -0.90 -17.45 -19.93
N GLU A 70 -0.36 -16.22 -20.02
CA GLU A 70 1.02 -15.92 -19.62
C GLU A 70 1.17 -15.83 -18.11
N ALA A 71 0.08 -15.59 -17.39
CA ALA A 71 0.05 -15.56 -15.94
C ALA A 71 0.04 -16.99 -15.37
N THR A 72 1.22 -17.59 -15.23
CA THR A 72 1.40 -19.00 -14.78
C THR A 72 0.85 -19.27 -13.39
N TRP A 73 0.68 -18.22 -12.57
CA TRP A 73 0.06 -18.28 -11.25
C TRP A 73 -1.48 -18.26 -11.30
N ARG A 74 -2.10 -17.96 -12.45
CA ARG A 74 -3.55 -17.89 -12.59
C ARG A 74 -4.15 -19.29 -12.75
N LEU A 75 -5.13 -19.60 -11.92
CA LEU A 75 -5.89 -20.85 -12.03
C LEU A 75 -7.02 -20.72 -13.06
N GLU A 76 -7.20 -21.75 -13.88
CA GLU A 76 -8.35 -21.90 -14.78
C GLU A 76 -9.67 -22.06 -14.00
N ASN A 77 -9.62 -22.74 -12.85
CA ASN A 77 -10.76 -22.97 -11.99
C ASN A 77 -10.50 -22.38 -10.60
N PRO A 78 -11.22 -21.30 -10.20
CA PRO A 78 -11.07 -20.66 -8.89
C PRO A 78 -11.31 -21.61 -7.70
N CYS A 79 -12.09 -22.67 -7.87
CA CYS A 79 -12.32 -23.66 -6.81
C CYS A 79 -11.08 -24.48 -6.43
N LYS A 80 -10.00 -24.38 -7.23
CA LYS A 80 -8.69 -24.98 -6.90
C LYS A 80 -7.77 -24.04 -6.14
N ALA A 81 -8.24 -22.86 -5.79
CA ALA A 81 -7.43 -21.91 -5.00
C ALA A 81 -7.22 -22.45 -3.58
N VAL A 82 -5.95 -22.49 -3.18
CA VAL A 82 -5.52 -22.74 -1.80
C VAL A 82 -4.78 -21.48 -1.36
N ILE A 83 -5.42 -20.70 -0.49
CA ILE A 83 -5.03 -19.33 -0.17
C ILE A 83 -4.38 -19.30 1.21
N CYS A 84 -3.21 -18.67 1.31
CA CYS A 84 -2.58 -18.31 2.57
C CYS A 84 -2.81 -16.81 2.84
N GLU A 85 -3.63 -16.50 3.83
CA GLU A 85 -3.73 -15.11 4.31
C GLU A 85 -2.50 -14.79 5.16
N MET A 86 -1.90 -13.61 4.93
CA MET A 86 -0.71 -13.20 5.65
C MET A 86 -0.63 -11.67 5.82
N HIS A 87 -0.05 -11.27 6.94
CA HIS A 87 0.36 -9.89 7.20
C HIS A 87 1.87 -9.75 6.92
N ILE A 88 2.27 -8.73 6.14
CA ILE A 88 3.67 -8.56 5.70
C ILE A 88 4.65 -8.56 6.89
N ARG A 89 4.34 -7.78 7.92
CA ARG A 89 5.19 -7.69 9.12
C ARG A 89 5.25 -9.02 9.88
N ASP A 90 4.11 -9.64 10.11
CA ASP A 90 4.01 -10.79 11.01
C ASP A 90 4.68 -12.04 10.45
N LEU A 91 4.66 -12.18 9.12
CA LEU A 91 5.29 -13.31 8.45
C LEU A 91 6.79 -13.46 8.80
N THR A 92 7.48 -12.34 9.03
CA THR A 92 8.95 -12.33 9.12
C THR A 92 9.54 -11.60 10.33
N LYS A 93 8.74 -10.87 11.10
CA LYS A 93 9.24 -9.98 12.18
C LYS A 93 9.96 -10.72 13.31
N SER A 94 9.58 -12.00 13.57
CA SER A 94 10.22 -12.79 14.62
C SER A 94 11.72 -12.96 14.37
N PRO A 95 12.57 -12.79 15.38
CA PRO A 95 14.01 -13.11 15.28
C PRO A 95 14.29 -14.56 14.86
N THR A 96 13.34 -15.46 15.12
CA THR A 96 13.45 -16.88 14.76
C THR A 96 12.97 -17.21 13.34
N SER A 97 12.53 -16.20 12.58
CA SER A 97 12.08 -16.38 11.18
C SER A 97 13.21 -16.82 10.24
N GLY A 98 14.47 -16.61 10.62
CA GLY A 98 15.61 -16.83 9.73
C GLY A 98 15.78 -15.79 8.64
N VAL A 99 14.87 -14.82 8.57
CA VAL A 99 14.96 -13.67 7.64
C VAL A 99 16.03 -12.70 8.15
N ASP A 100 16.80 -12.13 7.23
CA ASP A 100 17.84 -11.14 7.53
C ASP A 100 17.25 -9.98 8.35
N GLU A 101 17.96 -9.57 9.39
CA GLU A 101 17.43 -8.65 10.40
C GLU A 101 16.86 -7.37 9.81
N HIS A 102 17.57 -6.77 8.84
CA HIS A 102 17.16 -5.53 8.18
C HIS A 102 15.98 -5.69 7.20
N LEU A 103 15.61 -6.93 6.85
CA LEU A 103 14.46 -7.25 5.99
C LEU A 103 13.23 -7.69 6.77
N ARG A 104 13.35 -7.96 8.08
CA ARG A 104 12.22 -8.45 8.89
C ARG A 104 11.07 -7.47 8.93
N GLY A 105 9.90 -7.95 8.57
CA GLY A 105 8.67 -7.15 8.54
C GLY A 105 8.49 -6.29 7.30
N THR A 106 9.32 -6.48 6.27
CA THR A 106 9.24 -5.73 5.00
C THR A 106 8.75 -6.60 3.85
N PHE A 107 8.38 -5.95 2.73
CA PHE A 107 8.05 -6.63 1.47
C PHE A 107 9.18 -7.57 1.02
N LEU A 108 10.43 -7.11 1.05
CA LEU A 108 11.57 -7.94 0.64
C LEU A 108 11.79 -9.12 1.59
N GLY A 109 11.58 -8.94 2.89
CA GLY A 109 11.64 -10.03 3.85
C GLY A 109 10.56 -11.08 3.60
N ALA A 110 9.35 -10.66 3.23
CA ALA A 110 8.26 -11.57 2.88
C ALA A 110 8.52 -12.41 1.62
N ALA A 111 9.50 -12.03 0.80
CA ALA A 111 9.92 -12.72 -0.41
C ALA A 111 11.32 -13.36 -0.30
N GLN A 112 11.99 -13.26 0.84
CA GLN A 112 13.34 -13.80 1.02
C GLN A 112 13.31 -15.33 0.97
N ALA A 113 14.03 -15.91 0.01
CA ALA A 113 14.20 -17.36 -0.13
C ALA A 113 15.35 -17.88 0.75
N GLY A 114 15.36 -19.19 1.00
CA GLY A 114 16.43 -19.88 1.75
C GLY A 114 16.33 -19.71 3.27
N THR A 115 15.26 -19.12 3.79
CA THR A 115 15.10 -18.87 5.21
C THR A 115 14.72 -20.13 5.99
N VAL A 116 15.36 -20.32 7.16
CA VAL A 116 15.09 -21.44 8.05
C VAL A 116 15.09 -20.96 9.52
N ASN A 117 14.30 -21.62 10.34
CA ASN A 117 14.34 -21.41 11.78
C ASN A 117 15.55 -22.10 12.44
N GLN A 118 15.70 -21.95 13.73
CA GLN A 118 16.79 -22.57 14.53
C GLN A 118 16.82 -24.11 14.46
N TYR A 119 15.77 -24.76 13.97
CA TYR A 119 15.67 -26.21 13.79
C TYR A 119 15.89 -26.65 12.34
N GLY A 120 16.31 -25.75 11.45
CA GLY A 120 16.52 -26.03 10.04
C GLY A 120 15.23 -26.22 9.22
N GLN A 121 14.08 -25.79 9.74
CA GLN A 121 12.81 -25.87 9.02
C GLN A 121 12.59 -24.60 8.21
N SER A 122 12.10 -24.75 6.97
CA SER A 122 11.76 -23.62 6.10
C SER A 122 10.77 -22.69 6.76
N THR A 123 10.95 -21.38 6.54
CA THR A 123 10.09 -20.30 7.08
C THR A 123 9.61 -19.39 5.95
N ALA A 124 8.70 -18.51 6.25
CA ALA A 124 8.22 -17.44 5.37
C ALA A 124 7.92 -17.92 3.94
N PHE A 125 8.54 -17.32 2.94
CA PHE A 125 8.31 -17.58 1.51
C PHE A 125 8.45 -19.07 1.14
N ASP A 126 9.55 -19.71 1.54
CA ASP A 126 9.78 -21.13 1.20
C ASP A 126 8.83 -22.08 1.95
N TYR A 127 8.38 -21.70 3.14
CA TYR A 127 7.37 -22.47 3.87
C TYR A 127 6.01 -22.44 3.17
N ILE A 128 5.59 -21.26 2.69
CA ILE A 128 4.36 -21.08 1.91
C ILE A 128 4.41 -21.96 0.65
N LYS A 129 5.53 -21.93 -0.09
CA LYS A 129 5.74 -22.78 -1.27
C LYS A 129 5.66 -24.28 -0.93
N LYS A 130 6.34 -24.69 0.17
CA LYS A 130 6.38 -26.09 0.60
C LYS A 130 5.00 -26.63 1.01
N LEU A 131 4.12 -25.79 1.54
CA LEU A 131 2.76 -26.18 1.91
C LEU A 131 1.83 -26.30 0.71
N GLY A 132 2.25 -25.84 -0.48
CA GLY A 132 1.48 -25.99 -1.72
C GLY A 132 0.37 -24.94 -1.87
N TYR A 133 0.45 -23.81 -1.18
CA TYR A 133 -0.40 -22.66 -1.47
C TYR A 133 -0.15 -22.16 -2.89
N ASN A 134 -1.21 -21.82 -3.59
CA ASN A 134 -1.14 -21.25 -4.94
C ASN A 134 -1.60 -19.80 -5.00
N TYR A 135 -2.06 -19.25 -3.87
CA TYR A 135 -2.29 -17.81 -3.65
C TYR A 135 -1.84 -17.39 -2.27
N VAL A 136 -1.35 -16.17 -2.17
CA VAL A 136 -1.23 -15.43 -0.91
C VAL A 136 -2.22 -14.27 -0.94
N GLN A 137 -2.97 -14.09 0.14
CA GLN A 137 -3.83 -12.93 0.37
C GLN A 137 -3.12 -12.04 1.38
N LEU A 138 -2.74 -10.85 0.93
CA LEU A 138 -2.10 -9.86 1.77
C LEU A 138 -3.16 -9.12 2.58
N GLN A 139 -3.12 -9.19 3.91
CA GLN A 139 -3.82 -8.21 4.74
C GLN A 139 -3.43 -6.80 4.29
N PRO A 140 -4.27 -5.76 4.52
CA PRO A 140 -4.15 -4.52 3.79
C PRO A 140 -2.74 -3.94 3.76
N ILE A 141 -2.25 -3.69 2.55
CA ILE A 141 -0.92 -3.09 2.29
C ILE A 141 -1.02 -1.63 1.86
N ALA A 142 -2.23 -1.07 1.82
CA ALA A 142 -2.42 0.35 1.59
C ALA A 142 -1.91 1.18 2.78
N ASP A 143 -1.48 2.42 2.48
CA ASP A 143 -1.06 3.37 3.51
C ASP A 143 -2.21 3.61 4.49
N ARG A 144 -1.91 3.42 5.76
CA ARG A 144 -2.84 3.39 6.88
C ARG A 144 -2.49 4.41 7.94
N HIS A 145 -3.38 4.60 8.89
CA HIS A 145 -3.08 5.39 10.08
C HIS A 145 -1.88 4.80 10.83
N LYS A 146 -0.96 5.69 11.22
CA LYS A 146 0.25 5.33 11.96
C LYS A 146 0.25 5.99 13.32
N GLU A 147 0.36 5.16 14.33
CA GLU A 147 0.73 5.57 15.68
C GLU A 147 2.21 5.25 15.89
N TYR A 148 2.86 6.02 16.72
CA TYR A 148 4.29 5.85 17.02
C TYR A 148 4.46 5.58 18.51
N ASP A 149 5.34 4.67 18.85
CA ASP A 149 5.76 4.41 20.22
C ASP A 149 6.70 5.52 20.75
N GLU A 150 7.13 5.41 22.01
CA GLU A 150 8.03 6.37 22.66
C GLU A 150 9.40 6.47 21.97
N ASP A 151 9.81 5.43 21.25
CA ASP A 151 11.06 5.37 20.49
C ASP A 151 10.91 5.86 19.04
N GLY A 152 9.70 6.25 18.64
CA GLY A 152 9.39 6.74 17.30
C GLY A 152 9.17 5.64 16.25
N ASN A 153 9.02 4.39 16.66
CA ASN A 153 8.69 3.31 15.73
C ASN A 153 7.18 3.23 15.48
N VAL A 154 6.80 2.87 14.26
CA VAL A 154 5.40 2.63 13.93
C VAL A 154 4.87 1.43 14.72
N THR A 155 3.79 1.64 15.47
CA THR A 155 3.14 0.59 16.25
C THR A 155 2.47 -0.45 15.36
N TYR A 156 2.15 -1.60 15.96
CA TYR A 156 1.47 -2.68 15.25
C TYR A 156 0.04 -2.28 14.87
N ASN A 157 -0.31 -2.53 13.62
CA ASN A 157 -1.65 -2.33 13.08
C ASN A 157 -1.90 -3.32 11.94
N TRP A 158 -3.08 -3.89 11.86
CA TRP A 158 -3.45 -4.85 10.82
C TRP A 158 -3.63 -4.25 9.43
N GLY A 159 -3.74 -2.91 9.33
CA GLY A 159 -3.91 -2.21 8.06
C GLY A 159 -5.34 -1.84 7.70
N TYR A 160 -6.31 -2.15 8.55
CA TYR A 160 -7.73 -1.86 8.29
C TYR A 160 -8.15 -0.42 8.62
N ASP A 161 -7.18 0.50 8.74
CA ASP A 161 -7.37 1.94 8.99
C ASP A 161 -6.86 2.77 7.80
N PRO A 162 -7.44 2.65 6.58
CA PRO A 162 -6.87 3.23 5.38
C PRO A 162 -6.87 4.77 5.43
N GLN A 163 -5.74 5.35 5.03
CA GLN A 163 -5.58 6.80 4.82
C GLN A 163 -5.44 7.15 3.33
N ASN A 164 -4.64 6.37 2.59
CA ASN A 164 -4.38 6.58 1.17
C ASN A 164 -4.51 5.24 0.42
N TYR A 165 -5.65 5.01 -0.19
CA TYR A 165 -6.02 3.71 -0.78
C TYR A 165 -5.07 3.19 -1.86
N ASN A 166 -4.44 4.09 -2.62
CA ASN A 166 -3.65 3.71 -3.80
C ASN A 166 -2.14 3.74 -3.55
N ALA A 167 -1.70 4.13 -2.36
CA ALA A 167 -0.30 4.15 -1.97
C ALA A 167 0.02 2.95 -1.08
N PRO A 168 1.13 2.24 -1.29
CA PRO A 168 1.55 1.17 -0.39
C PRO A 168 2.04 1.73 0.95
N GLU A 169 1.87 0.94 2.01
CA GLU A 169 2.31 1.24 3.37
C GLU A 169 3.85 1.34 3.43
N THR A 170 4.33 2.51 3.79
CA THR A 170 5.77 2.83 3.76
C THR A 170 6.58 2.02 4.78
N SER A 171 6.01 1.67 5.93
CA SER A 171 6.69 0.89 6.96
C SER A 171 7.02 -0.55 6.56
N PHE A 172 6.46 -1.04 5.44
CA PHE A 172 6.80 -2.33 4.87
C PHE A 172 7.96 -2.27 3.86
N SER A 173 8.56 -1.10 3.65
CA SER A 173 9.74 -0.95 2.79
C SER A 173 11.04 -1.03 3.57
N THR A 174 12.11 -1.36 2.87
CA THR A 174 13.49 -1.29 3.39
C THR A 174 13.99 0.14 3.54
N ASN A 175 13.36 1.09 2.84
CA ASN A 175 13.61 2.52 2.97
C ASN A 175 12.29 3.30 2.91
N PRO A 176 11.63 3.52 4.06
CA PRO A 176 10.36 4.26 4.13
C PRO A 176 10.45 5.72 3.65
N ASP A 177 11.64 6.32 3.68
CA ASP A 177 11.88 7.72 3.28
C ASP A 177 11.99 7.91 1.77
N ASP A 178 12.14 6.81 1.00
CA ASP A 178 12.12 6.83 -0.46
C ASP A 178 10.80 6.23 -0.99
N PRO A 179 9.81 7.06 -1.36
CA PRO A 179 8.53 6.57 -1.87
C PRO A 179 8.63 5.70 -3.13
N ALA A 180 9.68 5.89 -3.94
CA ALA A 180 9.94 5.03 -5.10
C ALA A 180 10.43 3.65 -4.67
N GLN A 181 11.26 3.57 -3.61
CA GLN A 181 11.72 2.30 -3.05
C GLN A 181 10.55 1.49 -2.48
N VAL A 182 9.59 2.13 -1.82
CA VAL A 182 8.38 1.45 -1.32
C VAL A 182 7.67 0.69 -2.44
N ILE A 183 7.49 1.33 -3.59
CA ILE A 183 6.85 0.71 -4.76
C ILE A 183 7.74 -0.39 -5.36
N ARG A 184 9.05 -0.17 -5.41
CA ARG A 184 9.99 -1.19 -5.93
C ARG A 184 10.00 -2.44 -5.06
N ASP A 185 10.06 -2.29 -3.73
CA ASP A 185 10.04 -3.42 -2.78
C ASP A 185 8.77 -4.26 -2.93
N LEU A 186 7.62 -3.60 -3.03
CA LEU A 186 6.34 -4.27 -3.29
C LEU A 186 6.36 -5.05 -4.61
N LYS A 187 6.86 -4.44 -5.69
CA LYS A 187 6.96 -5.10 -6.99
C LYS A 187 7.89 -6.31 -6.98
N VAL A 188 9.04 -6.19 -6.33
CA VAL A 188 10.01 -7.31 -6.17
C VAL A 188 9.34 -8.47 -5.43
N MET A 189 8.63 -8.19 -4.36
CA MET A 189 7.89 -9.22 -3.62
C MET A 189 6.84 -9.90 -4.50
N VAL A 190 6.00 -9.13 -5.18
CA VAL A 190 4.95 -9.67 -6.07
C VAL A 190 5.57 -10.52 -7.17
N GLN A 191 6.66 -10.07 -7.79
CA GLN A 191 7.37 -10.83 -8.82
C GLN A 191 7.90 -12.15 -8.27
N ALA A 192 8.49 -12.17 -7.09
CA ALA A 192 9.01 -13.40 -6.47
C ALA A 192 7.90 -14.46 -6.26
N TYR A 193 6.71 -14.04 -5.81
CA TYR A 193 5.56 -14.94 -5.69
C TYR A 193 5.08 -15.42 -7.05
N HIS A 194 4.96 -14.55 -8.04
CA HIS A 194 4.55 -14.91 -9.41
C HIS A 194 5.54 -15.88 -10.05
N ASP A 195 6.84 -15.69 -9.88
CA ASP A 195 7.89 -16.59 -10.40
C ASP A 195 7.84 -17.97 -9.73
N ALA A 196 7.35 -18.03 -8.50
CA ALA A 196 7.08 -19.28 -7.81
C ALA A 196 5.74 -19.93 -8.18
N GLY A 197 4.98 -19.35 -9.12
CA GLY A 197 3.66 -19.84 -9.53
C GLY A 197 2.55 -19.52 -8.51
N ILE A 198 2.76 -18.56 -7.60
CA ILE A 198 1.82 -18.18 -6.56
C ILE A 198 1.22 -16.82 -6.90
N GLY A 199 -0.11 -16.73 -7.01
CA GLY A 199 -0.81 -15.47 -7.22
C GLY A 199 -0.87 -14.63 -5.95
N VAL A 200 -0.95 -13.31 -6.13
CA VAL A 200 -1.07 -12.35 -5.03
C VAL A 200 -2.44 -11.69 -5.05
N ILE A 201 -3.16 -11.77 -3.94
CA ILE A 201 -4.46 -11.13 -3.70
C ILE A 201 -4.22 -9.98 -2.74
N MET A 202 -4.69 -8.79 -3.09
CA MET A 202 -4.67 -7.62 -2.20
C MET A 202 -6.00 -7.52 -1.48
N ASP A 203 -5.97 -7.51 -0.15
CA ASP A 203 -7.12 -7.14 0.67
C ASP A 203 -7.26 -5.62 0.66
N VAL A 204 -8.45 -5.11 0.34
CA VAL A 204 -8.73 -3.69 0.18
C VAL A 204 -9.92 -3.24 1.02
N VAL A 205 -9.76 -2.12 1.72
CA VAL A 205 -10.73 -1.57 2.67
C VAL A 205 -11.41 -0.35 2.07
N TYR A 206 -12.38 -0.54 1.18
CA TYR A 206 -13.07 0.58 0.51
C TYR A 206 -14.35 1.03 1.22
N ASN A 207 -14.71 0.39 2.33
CA ASN A 207 -15.93 0.69 3.07
C ASN A 207 -15.80 1.89 4.02
N HIS A 208 -14.59 2.23 4.47
CA HIS A 208 -14.33 3.37 5.36
C HIS A 208 -12.93 3.94 5.17
N THR A 209 -12.69 5.12 5.76
CA THR A 209 -11.37 5.70 5.99
C THR A 209 -11.14 5.84 7.49
N PHE A 210 -9.90 5.86 7.95
CA PHE A 210 -9.56 6.04 9.37
C PHE A 210 -10.24 7.27 9.98
N SER A 211 -10.20 8.40 9.30
CA SER A 211 -10.89 9.61 9.69
C SER A 211 -11.64 10.20 8.50
N VAL A 212 -12.92 10.48 8.66
CA VAL A 212 -13.68 11.17 7.62
C VAL A 212 -13.27 12.63 7.54
N VAL A 213 -13.11 13.30 8.70
CA VAL A 213 -12.86 14.75 8.77
C VAL A 213 -11.52 15.13 8.11
N ASP A 214 -10.48 14.32 8.33
CA ASP A 214 -9.12 14.58 7.83
C ASP A 214 -8.82 13.82 6.52
N ALA A 215 -9.79 13.06 6.01
CA ALA A 215 -9.61 12.32 4.78
C ALA A 215 -9.40 13.26 3.60
N PRO A 216 -8.47 12.96 2.67
CA PRO A 216 -8.22 13.78 1.50
C PRO A 216 -9.46 13.94 0.61
N PHE A 217 -10.33 12.94 0.59
CA PHE A 217 -11.62 12.99 -0.10
C PHE A 217 -12.52 14.10 0.46
N GLN A 218 -12.66 14.20 1.78
CA GLN A 218 -13.50 15.22 2.44
C GLN A 218 -12.87 16.61 2.36
N THR A 219 -11.56 16.69 2.56
CA THR A 219 -10.85 17.99 2.56
C THR A 219 -10.64 18.58 1.17
N THR A 220 -10.73 17.76 0.11
CA THR A 220 -10.66 18.21 -1.28
C THR A 220 -12.02 18.56 -1.85
N VAL A 221 -13.04 17.69 -1.66
CA VAL A 221 -14.41 17.88 -2.15
C VAL A 221 -15.39 17.50 -1.03
N PRO A 222 -15.70 18.43 -0.12
CA PRO A 222 -16.58 18.18 1.00
C PRO A 222 -17.93 17.61 0.59
N ASP A 223 -18.41 16.63 1.35
CA ASP A 223 -19.74 16.03 1.26
C ASP A 223 -20.05 15.28 -0.05
N TYR A 224 -19.02 15.01 -0.87
CA TYR A 224 -19.19 14.31 -2.14
C TYR A 224 -18.99 12.81 -2.03
N TYR A 225 -17.94 12.37 -1.35
CA TYR A 225 -17.55 10.96 -1.32
C TYR A 225 -18.23 10.16 -0.20
N TYR A 226 -18.51 10.79 0.92
CA TYR A 226 -19.08 10.15 2.10
C TYR A 226 -20.60 10.24 2.10
N ARG A 227 -21.25 9.19 2.61
CA ARG A 227 -22.70 9.19 2.79
C ARG A 227 -23.09 10.10 3.93
N MET A 228 -24.08 10.96 3.69
CA MET A 228 -24.58 11.93 4.67
C MET A 228 -26.00 11.57 5.09
N ASN A 229 -26.31 11.84 6.35
CA ASN A 229 -27.68 11.87 6.86
C ASN A 229 -28.39 13.17 6.45
N PRO A 230 -29.73 13.22 6.49
CA PRO A 230 -30.47 14.44 6.16
C PRO A 230 -30.15 15.64 7.07
N ASP A 231 -29.63 15.40 8.28
CA ASP A 231 -29.20 16.43 9.24
C ASP A 231 -27.78 16.95 9.01
N GLY A 232 -27.08 16.47 7.97
CA GLY A 232 -25.71 16.86 7.62
C GLY A 232 -24.63 16.13 8.42
N THR A 233 -24.96 15.09 9.17
CA THR A 233 -23.97 14.22 9.81
C THR A 233 -23.53 13.08 8.88
N PHE A 234 -22.33 12.55 9.09
CA PHE A 234 -21.86 11.38 8.35
C PHE A 234 -22.64 10.12 8.75
N GLN A 235 -22.97 9.29 7.75
CA GLN A 235 -23.56 7.98 8.04
C GLN A 235 -22.48 7.01 8.53
N ASN A 236 -22.79 6.29 9.61
CA ASN A 236 -22.02 5.14 10.07
C ASN A 236 -22.73 3.84 9.66
N GLY A 237 -22.80 3.57 8.36
CA GLY A 237 -23.53 2.41 7.82
C GLY A 237 -22.77 1.10 7.98
N THR A 238 -21.47 1.13 8.25
CA THR A 238 -20.61 -0.06 8.41
C THR A 238 -20.35 -0.39 9.87
N GLY A 239 -20.61 0.55 10.80
CA GLY A 239 -20.37 0.34 12.23
C GLY A 239 -18.90 0.39 12.64
N VAL A 240 -18.04 1.00 11.82
CA VAL A 240 -16.60 1.18 12.06
C VAL A 240 -16.26 2.66 12.11
#